data_ef034e2fc6abfa1240d03befd2fd7c41
#
_entry.id   ef034e2fc6abfa1240d03befd2fd7c41
#
_cell.length_a   1.000
_cell.length_b   1.000
_cell.length_c   1.000
_cell.angle_alpha   90.00
_cell.angle_beta   90.00
_cell.angle_gamma   90.00
#
_symmetry.space_group_name_H-M   'P 1'
#
loop_
_entity.id
_entity.type
_entity.pdbx_description
1 polymer ?
#
loop_
_entity_poly.entity_id
_entity_poly.type
_entity_poly.pdbx_seq_one_letter_code
_entity_poly.pdbx_strand_id
1 'polypeptide(L)'
;MKENWVYRRGDLYLANLGVPVGSKQGGVRPVVVLQNDVGNYYAPTITIAPLTSKIEKKRKQPTHFFLRKAKGLAKPSMVLAEQLDTCDKICVIRYLGRVSKGQMRGIDEAVRIQLDYYIPEQSEKKRQGKCRKDGEEGDG
;
A
#
# COMPACT_ATOMS: atom_id res chain seq x y z
N MET A 1 -8.79 6.77 -24.39
CA MET A 1 -7.99 5.61 -24.31
C MET A 1 -8.02 4.98 -22.96
N LYS A 2 -7.76 5.73 -21.95
CA LYS A 2 -7.83 5.15 -20.61
C LYS A 2 -9.24 4.88 -20.17
N GLU A 3 -10.20 5.44 -20.82
CA GLU A 3 -11.58 5.22 -20.44
C GLU A 3 -11.99 3.76 -20.59
N ASN A 4 -11.25 3.00 -21.40
CA ASN A 4 -11.56 1.58 -21.55
C ASN A 4 -10.81 0.70 -20.57
N TRP A 5 -9.98 1.29 -19.73
CA TRP A 5 -9.24 0.51 -18.77
C TRP A 5 -10.16 0.09 -17.64
N VAL A 6 -10.01 -1.17 -17.24
CA VAL A 6 -10.78 -1.70 -16.15
C VAL A 6 -9.79 -1.94 -15.01
N TYR A 7 -9.77 -1.05 -14.04
CA TYR A 7 -8.91 -1.17 -12.89
C TYR A 7 -9.47 -2.22 -11.94
N ARG A 8 -8.62 -3.09 -11.45
CA ARG A 8 -9.05 -4.14 -10.54
C ARG A 8 -8.16 -4.15 -9.32
N ARG A 9 -8.76 -4.48 -8.20
CA ARG A 9 -8.02 -4.59 -6.97
C ARG A 9 -6.91 -5.60 -7.13
N GLY A 10 -5.69 -5.23 -6.76
CA GLY A 10 -4.52 -6.08 -6.93
C GLY A 10 -3.75 -5.84 -8.21
N ASP A 11 -4.26 -4.99 -9.09
CA ASP A 11 -3.52 -4.64 -10.31
C ASP A 11 -2.36 -3.74 -9.96
N LEU A 12 -1.30 -3.85 -10.76
CA LEU A 12 -0.11 -3.01 -10.66
C LEU A 12 -0.07 -2.07 -11.86
N TYR A 13 0.09 -0.80 -11.58
CA TYR A 13 0.19 0.23 -12.61
C TYR A 13 1.40 1.09 -12.37
N LEU A 14 1.93 1.67 -13.44
CA LEU A 14 2.89 2.74 -13.33
C LEU A 14 2.11 4.03 -13.26
N ALA A 15 2.39 4.86 -12.27
CA ALA A 15 1.64 6.09 -12.06
C ALA A 15 2.58 7.22 -11.69
N ASN A 16 2.17 8.43 -12.04
CA ASN A 16 2.91 9.63 -11.67
C ASN A 16 2.28 10.20 -10.41
N LEU A 17 2.99 10.10 -9.30
CA LEU A 17 2.49 10.55 -8.00
C LEU A 17 2.81 12.02 -7.74
N GLY A 18 3.46 12.68 -8.69
CA GLY A 18 3.75 14.09 -8.56
C GLY A 18 4.98 14.38 -7.72
N VAL A 19 5.13 15.63 -7.34
CA VAL A 19 6.28 16.07 -6.57
C VAL A 19 6.15 15.54 -5.14
N PRO A 20 7.18 14.86 -4.62
CA PRO A 20 7.09 14.36 -3.24
C PRO A 20 7.10 15.51 -2.25
N VAL A 21 6.33 15.34 -1.18
CA VAL A 21 6.27 16.28 -0.09
C VAL A 21 6.71 15.55 1.17
N GLY A 22 7.78 16.04 1.79
CA GLY A 22 8.30 15.40 2.98
C GLY A 22 8.69 13.96 2.72
N SER A 23 8.20 13.05 3.55
CA SER A 23 8.55 11.63 3.46
C SER A 23 7.64 10.85 2.52
N LYS A 24 6.71 11.52 1.87
CA LYS A 24 5.78 10.85 0.97
C LYS A 24 6.49 10.45 -0.31
N GLN A 25 6.13 9.29 -0.83
CA GLN A 25 6.67 8.85 -2.11
C GLN A 25 6.11 9.74 -3.22
N GLY A 26 6.96 10.05 -4.19
CA GLY A 26 6.55 10.85 -5.32
C GLY A 26 7.16 10.33 -6.60
N GLY A 27 6.95 11.06 -7.69
CA GLY A 27 7.50 10.73 -8.98
C GLY A 27 6.77 9.58 -9.63
N VAL A 28 7.36 9.06 -10.69
CA VAL A 28 6.78 7.94 -11.44
C VAL A 28 7.26 6.65 -10.82
N ARG A 29 6.31 5.81 -10.39
CA ARG A 29 6.65 4.55 -9.74
C ARG A 29 5.48 3.59 -9.81
N PRO A 30 5.74 2.29 -9.57
CA PRO A 30 4.67 1.33 -9.53
C PRO A 30 3.78 1.54 -8.31
N VAL A 31 2.50 1.26 -8.48
CA VAL A 31 1.52 1.31 -7.41
C VAL A 31 0.64 0.07 -7.52
N VAL A 32 0.06 -0.35 -6.39
CA VAL A 32 -0.90 -1.44 -6.39
C VAL A 32 -2.27 -0.88 -6.06
N VAL A 33 -3.28 -1.32 -6.79
CA VAL A 33 -4.65 -0.86 -6.59
C VAL A 33 -5.26 -1.59 -5.40
N LEU A 34 -5.74 -0.82 -4.44
CA LEU A 34 -6.34 -1.36 -3.22
C LEU A 34 -7.83 -1.08 -3.15
N GLN A 35 -8.31 -0.13 -3.93
CA GLN A 35 -9.72 0.24 -3.90
C GLN A 35 -10.59 -0.92 -4.37
N ASN A 36 -11.79 -1.03 -3.80
CA ASN A 36 -12.73 -2.07 -4.20
C ASN A 36 -13.15 -1.87 -5.65
N ASP A 37 -13.63 -2.95 -6.26
CA ASP A 37 -13.85 -2.92 -7.70
C ASP A 37 -15.03 -2.06 -8.11
N VAL A 38 -16.02 -1.87 -7.25
CA VAL A 38 -17.11 -0.97 -7.54
C VAL A 38 -16.59 0.46 -7.65
N GLY A 39 -15.78 0.87 -6.67
CA GLY A 39 -15.14 2.18 -6.72
C GLY A 39 -14.22 2.30 -7.91
N ASN A 40 -13.49 1.23 -8.22
CA ASN A 40 -12.59 1.26 -9.37
C ASN A 40 -13.32 1.56 -10.67
N TYR A 41 -14.55 1.09 -10.77
CA TYR A 41 -15.33 1.31 -11.97
C TYR A 41 -15.91 2.74 -12.02
N TYR A 42 -16.48 3.21 -10.92
CA TYR A 42 -17.23 4.45 -10.94
C TYR A 42 -16.44 5.70 -10.60
N ALA A 43 -15.46 5.59 -9.72
CA ALA A 43 -14.77 6.78 -9.23
C ALA A 43 -13.72 7.28 -10.23
N PRO A 44 -13.47 8.58 -10.28
CA PRO A 44 -12.38 9.11 -11.11
C PRO A 44 -11.02 8.88 -10.50
N THR A 45 -10.96 8.41 -9.27
CA THR A 45 -9.71 8.18 -8.56
C THR A 45 -9.63 6.73 -8.11
N ILE A 46 -8.44 6.28 -7.78
CA ILE A 46 -8.22 4.96 -7.21
C ILE A 46 -7.37 5.10 -5.95
N THR A 47 -7.66 4.26 -4.96
CA THR A 47 -6.83 4.17 -3.76
C THR A 47 -5.72 3.19 -4.05
N ILE A 48 -4.49 3.63 -3.80
CA ILE A 48 -3.31 2.84 -4.13
C ILE A 48 -2.32 2.84 -2.97
N ALA A 49 -1.36 1.95 -3.04
CA ALA A 49 -0.17 2.02 -2.21
C ALA A 49 1.03 2.00 -3.14
N PRO A 50 2.01 2.88 -2.89
CA PRO A 50 3.20 2.92 -3.74
C PRO A 50 4.16 1.80 -3.41
N LEU A 51 4.96 1.44 -4.39
CA LEU A 51 6.01 0.46 -4.24
C LEU A 51 7.36 1.14 -4.34
N THR A 52 8.35 0.59 -3.65
CA THR A 52 9.72 1.06 -3.76
C THR A 52 10.65 -0.13 -3.92
N SER A 53 11.69 0.03 -4.73
CA SER A 53 12.71 -1.00 -4.86
C SER A 53 13.82 -0.83 -3.82
N LYS A 54 13.77 0.23 -3.03
CA LYS A 54 14.75 0.44 -1.96
C LYS A 54 14.23 -0.24 -0.71
N ILE A 55 14.59 -1.52 -0.54
CA ILE A 55 13.94 -2.34 0.47
C ILE A 55 14.77 -2.64 1.69
N GLU A 56 16.06 -2.37 1.68
CA GLU A 56 16.93 -2.86 2.73
C GLU A 56 16.54 -2.41 4.11
N LYS A 57 16.20 -1.15 4.26
CA LYS A 57 15.93 -0.60 5.58
C LYS A 57 14.46 -0.71 5.98
N LYS A 58 13.63 -1.29 5.11
CA LYS A 58 12.19 -1.25 5.35
C LYS A 58 11.55 -2.62 5.51
N ARG A 59 12.35 -3.67 5.48
CA ARG A 59 11.78 -5.01 5.34
C ARG A 59 10.99 -5.50 6.53
N LYS A 60 11.24 -4.99 7.72
CA LYS A 60 10.64 -5.57 8.91
C LYS A 60 9.48 -4.79 9.48
N GLN A 61 9.01 -3.78 8.79
CA GLN A 61 7.89 -3.02 9.31
C GLN A 61 6.58 -3.72 8.96
N PRO A 62 5.66 -3.83 9.90
CA PRO A 62 4.41 -4.56 9.65
C PRO A 62 3.52 -3.91 8.61
N THR A 63 3.71 -2.62 8.33
CA THR A 63 2.94 -1.94 7.29
C THR A 63 3.59 -2.05 5.92
N HIS A 64 4.67 -2.85 5.81
CA HIS A 64 5.33 -3.09 4.54
C HIS A 64 5.13 -4.52 4.13
N PHE A 65 4.92 -4.75 2.85
CA PHE A 65 4.82 -6.09 2.31
C PHE A 65 5.84 -6.26 1.21
N PHE A 66 6.71 -7.25 1.35
CA PHE A 66 7.78 -7.48 0.39
C PHE A 66 7.25 -8.32 -0.78
N LEU A 67 7.33 -7.77 -1.99
CA LEU A 67 7.03 -8.47 -3.22
C LEU A 67 8.34 -8.91 -3.83
N ARG A 68 8.73 -10.13 -3.55
CA ARG A 68 9.98 -10.63 -4.07
C ARG A 68 9.92 -10.73 -5.59
N LYS A 69 8.77 -11.14 -6.11
CA LYS A 69 8.60 -11.32 -7.53
C LYS A 69 7.13 -11.13 -7.86
N ALA A 70 6.85 -10.32 -8.85
CA ALA A 70 5.49 -10.13 -9.32
C ALA A 70 5.54 -9.88 -10.81
N LYS A 71 4.53 -10.41 -11.51
CA LYS A 71 4.46 -10.25 -12.95
C LYS A 71 4.36 -8.77 -13.27
N GLY A 72 5.24 -8.32 -14.14
CA GLY A 72 5.25 -6.92 -14.55
C GLY A 72 6.19 -6.04 -13.76
N LEU A 73 6.80 -6.56 -12.69
CA LEU A 73 7.80 -5.81 -11.93
C LEU A 73 9.19 -6.32 -12.27
N ALA A 74 10.08 -5.40 -12.62
CA ALA A 74 11.43 -5.77 -13.00
C ALA A 74 12.30 -6.10 -11.79
N LYS A 75 11.97 -5.56 -10.62
CA LYS A 75 12.79 -5.68 -9.42
C LYS A 75 11.94 -6.06 -8.23
N PRO A 76 12.53 -6.77 -7.26
CA PRO A 76 11.83 -6.94 -5.98
C PRO A 76 11.46 -5.58 -5.40
N SER A 77 10.30 -5.48 -4.83
CA SER A 77 9.77 -4.21 -4.38
C SER A 77 9.06 -4.37 -3.05
N MET A 78 8.90 -3.24 -2.36
CA MET A 78 8.21 -3.19 -1.09
C MET A 78 6.95 -2.37 -1.26
N VAL A 79 5.81 -2.92 -0.88
CA VAL A 79 4.56 -2.18 -0.84
C VAL A 79 4.51 -1.41 0.46
N LEU A 80 4.29 -0.11 0.36
CA LEU A 80 4.29 0.78 1.52
C LEU A 80 2.86 1.11 1.90
N ALA A 81 2.24 0.27 2.73
CA ALA A 81 0.86 0.48 3.11
C ALA A 81 0.67 1.74 3.95
N GLU A 82 1.71 2.17 4.65
CA GLU A 82 1.59 3.41 5.42
C GLU A 82 1.50 4.63 4.53
N GLN A 83 1.73 4.48 3.23
CA GLN A 83 1.62 5.59 2.30
C GLN A 83 0.44 5.43 1.36
N LEU A 84 -0.64 4.86 1.88
CA LEU A 84 -1.90 4.81 1.13
C LEU A 84 -2.21 6.19 0.60
N ASP A 85 -2.64 6.26 -0.64
CA ASP A 85 -2.88 7.53 -1.28
C ASP A 85 -4.00 7.39 -2.30
N THR A 86 -4.54 8.52 -2.69
CA THR A 86 -5.53 8.62 -3.75
C THR A 86 -4.82 9.09 -5.00
N CYS A 87 -5.02 8.36 -6.08
CA CYS A 87 -4.41 8.68 -7.35
C CYS A 87 -5.50 8.93 -8.36
N ASP A 88 -5.47 10.09 -9.02
CA ASP A 88 -6.42 10.35 -10.09
C ASP A 88 -6.09 9.44 -11.27
N LYS A 89 -7.12 8.92 -11.91
CA LYS A 89 -6.90 7.99 -13.02
C LYS A 89 -6.12 8.63 -14.17
N ILE A 90 -6.18 9.95 -14.30
CA ILE A 90 -5.41 10.60 -15.36
C ILE A 90 -3.91 10.54 -15.09
N CYS A 91 -3.51 10.26 -13.86
CA CYS A 91 -2.09 10.15 -13.52
C CYS A 91 -1.54 8.74 -13.74
N VAL A 92 -2.38 7.79 -14.09
CA VAL A 92 -1.96 6.43 -14.38
C VAL A 92 -1.34 6.38 -15.77
N ILE A 93 -0.15 5.81 -15.86
CA ILE A 93 0.60 5.80 -17.12
C ILE A 93 0.33 4.52 -17.89
N ARG A 94 0.49 3.36 -17.24
CA ARG A 94 0.23 2.09 -17.93
C ARG A 94 0.11 0.94 -16.95
N TYR A 95 -0.50 -0.11 -17.41
CA TYR A 95 -0.68 -1.35 -16.67
C TYR A 95 0.64 -2.11 -16.64
N LEU A 96 1.00 -2.65 -15.50
CA LEU A 96 2.22 -3.43 -15.36
C LEU A 96 1.93 -4.92 -15.21
N GLY A 97 0.98 -5.26 -14.38
CA GLY A 97 0.72 -6.65 -14.07
C GLY A 97 -0.22 -6.76 -12.90
N ARG A 98 -0.09 -7.86 -12.14
CA ARG A 98 -1.03 -8.12 -11.07
C ARG A 98 -0.38 -8.97 -10.00
N VAL A 99 -0.66 -8.68 -8.74
CA VAL A 99 -0.16 -9.52 -7.65
C VAL A 99 -1.01 -10.78 -7.55
N SER A 100 -0.44 -11.82 -6.98
CA SER A 100 -1.17 -13.06 -6.76
C SER A 100 -2.16 -12.90 -5.60
N LYS A 101 -3.08 -13.85 -5.48
CA LYS A 101 -4.03 -13.83 -4.36
C LYS A 101 -3.31 -13.92 -3.02
N GLY A 102 -2.27 -14.74 -2.95
CA GLY A 102 -1.49 -14.83 -1.73
C GLY A 102 -0.77 -13.55 -1.39
N GLN A 103 -0.20 -12.89 -2.40
CA GLN A 103 0.44 -11.61 -2.20
C GLN A 103 -0.57 -10.56 -1.78
N MET A 104 -1.76 -10.60 -2.38
CA MET A 104 -2.79 -9.64 -2.00
C MET A 104 -3.21 -9.80 -0.55
N ARG A 105 -3.27 -11.03 -0.06
CA ARG A 105 -3.58 -11.26 1.35
C ARG A 105 -2.55 -10.60 2.26
N GLY A 106 -1.27 -10.69 1.89
CA GLY A 106 -0.23 -10.05 2.66
C GLY A 106 -0.30 -8.53 2.62
N ILE A 107 -0.63 -8.00 1.45
CA ILE A 107 -0.81 -6.56 1.31
C ILE A 107 -2.01 -6.10 2.14
N ASP A 108 -3.11 -6.86 2.10
CA ASP A 108 -4.28 -6.52 2.90
C ASP A 108 -3.97 -6.54 4.39
N GLU A 109 -3.14 -7.47 4.82
CA GLU A 109 -2.73 -7.51 6.22
C GLU A 109 -1.99 -6.23 6.60
N ALA A 110 -1.06 -5.80 5.77
CA ALA A 110 -0.32 -4.58 6.03
C ALA A 110 -1.25 -3.37 6.07
N VAL A 111 -2.24 -3.34 5.19
CA VAL A 111 -3.21 -2.24 5.17
C VAL A 111 -4.07 -2.26 6.42
N ARG A 112 -4.51 -3.44 6.87
CA ARG A 112 -5.30 -3.53 8.08
C ARG A 112 -4.53 -3.03 9.28
N ILE A 113 -3.26 -3.35 9.36
CA ILE A 113 -2.41 -2.87 10.43
C ILE A 113 -2.29 -1.35 10.36
N GLN A 114 -2.06 -0.83 9.16
CA GLN A 114 -1.92 0.62 9.00
C GLN A 114 -3.18 1.36 9.42
N LEU A 115 -4.35 0.81 9.13
CA LEU A 115 -5.61 1.48 9.41
C LEU A 115 -6.23 1.09 10.75
N ASP A 116 -5.51 0.28 11.51
CA ASP A 116 -5.96 -0.14 12.86
C ASP A 116 -7.21 -1.00 12.83
N TYR A 117 -7.50 -1.64 11.70
CA TYR A 117 -8.59 -2.61 11.67
C TYR A 117 -8.18 -3.91 12.32
N TYR A 118 -6.90 -4.19 12.36
CA TYR A 118 -6.38 -5.42 12.94
C TYR A 118 -4.98 -5.13 13.45
N ILE A 119 -4.75 -5.41 14.72
CA ILE A 119 -3.45 -5.24 15.32
C ILE A 119 -3.00 -6.59 15.81
N PRO A 120 -1.82 -7.07 15.40
CA PRO A 120 -1.35 -8.37 15.85
C PRO A 120 -1.33 -8.43 17.36
N GLU A 121 -1.72 -9.57 17.90
CA GLU A 121 -1.88 -9.73 19.33
C GLU A 121 -0.64 -9.34 20.11
N GLN A 122 0.52 -9.71 19.65
CA GLN A 122 1.74 -9.37 20.34
C GLN A 122 1.98 -7.88 20.40
N SER A 123 1.73 -7.19 19.30
CA SER A 123 1.90 -5.74 19.28
C SER A 123 0.91 -5.07 20.21
N GLU A 124 -0.30 -5.58 20.22
CA GLU A 124 -1.33 -5.03 21.08
C GLU A 124 -0.98 -5.20 22.54
N LYS A 125 -0.52 -6.38 22.91
CA LYS A 125 -0.13 -6.63 24.28
C LYS A 125 1.02 -5.76 24.73
N LYS A 126 1.99 -5.58 23.86
CA LYS A 126 3.10 -4.71 24.16
C LYS A 126 2.66 -3.29 24.41
N ARG A 127 1.80 -2.79 23.55
CA ARG A 127 1.34 -1.43 23.67
C ARG A 127 0.53 -1.22 24.93
N GLN A 128 -0.33 -2.16 25.26
CA GLN A 128 -1.13 -2.05 26.46
C GLN A 128 -0.25 -2.06 27.70
N GLY A 129 0.74 -2.93 27.72
CA GLY A 129 1.65 -2.99 28.82
C GLY A 129 2.40 -1.68 29.01
N LYS A 130 2.79 -1.10 27.91
CA LYS A 130 3.49 0.17 27.95
C LYS A 130 2.60 1.27 28.49
N CYS A 131 1.38 1.32 28.02
CA CYS A 131 0.45 2.32 28.49
C CYS A 131 0.19 2.20 29.96
N ARG A 132 0.06 0.98 30.46
CA ARG A 132 -0.15 0.78 31.87
C ARG A 132 1.02 1.24 32.66
N LYS A 133 2.20 1.02 32.16
CA LYS A 133 3.38 1.47 32.83
C LYS A 133 3.42 2.95 32.92
N ASP A 134 3.21 3.62 31.84
CA ASP A 134 3.21 5.04 31.83
C ASP A 134 2.05 5.57 32.60
N GLY A 135 0.97 4.87 32.58
CA GLY A 135 -0.16 5.24 33.38
C GLY A 135 -0.83 6.47 32.94
N GLU A 136 -0.15 7.36 32.42
CA GLU A 136 -0.77 8.55 32.21
C GLU A 136 -1.49 8.60 30.99
N GLU A 137 -0.99 8.29 29.96
CA GLU A 137 -1.72 8.52 28.85
C GLU A 137 -2.71 7.62 28.70
N GLY A 138 -2.69 6.57 29.23
CA GLY A 138 -3.74 5.68 29.10
C GLY A 138 -4.37 5.61 27.79
N ASP A 139 -4.17 6.53 27.02
CA ASP A 139 -4.85 6.50 25.82
C ASP A 139 -4.17 5.62 24.89
N GLY A 140 -3.17 5.25 25.12
CA GLY A 140 -2.54 4.28 24.30
C GLY A 140 -2.62 4.40 22.83
#